data_eb4c03bc316f33954120649ec65df885
#
_entry.id   eb4c03bc316f33954120649ec65df885
#
_cell.length_a   1.000
_cell.length_b   1.000
_cell.length_c   1.000
_cell.angle_alpha   90.00
_cell.angle_beta   90.00
_cell.angle_gamma   90.00
#
_symmetry.space_group_name_H-M   'P 1'
#
loop_
_entity.id
_entity.type
_entity.pdbx_description
1 polymer ?
#
loop_
_entity_poly.entity_id
_entity_poly.type
_entity_poly.pdbx_seq_one_letter_code
_entity_poly.pdbx_strand_id
1 'polypeptide(L)'
;MSTYAIGDLQGCYEELQILLSSVKFNEDRDCLWLCGDLVNRGPESLKCLSYLYSIRDNCKIVLGNHDLHLLAVAEGKRKLSKSDTLTEVLQSPELPTLKNWMQALPFHYIENIGIEGDKKEYIMTHAGVPPSWTKIDLENNSNELSNKLINHTSCGFLEEIFGDYPNHPKKCKNNNDKLRLNLNCLTRMRYYETDGSLNLNFKGPTKDAPKNLKPWFEHELKILNNNNHLIFGHWAALDGVTTKKNISALDTGCAWGNKLTAMRLEDNEIFSCGKLI
;
A
#
# COMPACT_ATOMS: atom_id res chain seq x y z
N MET A 1 -22.50 -2.85 9.94
CA MET A 1 -21.34 -2.14 9.44
C MET A 1 -20.19 -3.12 9.41
N SER A 2 -19.61 -3.34 8.25
CA SER A 2 -18.45 -4.22 8.09
C SER A 2 -17.31 -3.44 7.46
N THR A 3 -16.07 -3.78 7.84
CA THR A 3 -14.87 -3.15 7.30
C THR A 3 -14.07 -4.19 6.52
N TYR A 4 -13.86 -3.93 5.23
CA TYR A 4 -13.12 -4.84 4.36
C TYR A 4 -11.78 -4.22 3.95
N ALA A 5 -10.67 -4.85 4.34
CA ALA A 5 -9.35 -4.48 3.84
C ALA A 5 -9.04 -5.26 2.56
N ILE A 6 -8.65 -4.56 1.50
CA ILE A 6 -8.40 -5.11 0.16
C ILE A 6 -6.94 -4.85 -0.21
N GLY A 7 -6.29 -5.84 -0.82
CA GLY A 7 -4.93 -5.71 -1.35
C GLY A 7 -4.85 -4.82 -2.59
N ASP A 8 -3.72 -4.89 -3.28
CA ASP A 8 -3.43 -4.08 -4.46
C ASP A 8 -4.48 -4.28 -5.57
N LEU A 9 -5.14 -3.19 -5.96
CA LEU A 9 -6.13 -3.23 -7.04
C LEU A 9 -5.45 -3.25 -8.42
N GLN A 10 -4.46 -2.41 -8.59
CA GLN A 10 -3.70 -2.29 -9.82
C GLN A 10 -4.60 -2.29 -11.09
N GLY A 11 -5.69 -1.51 -11.09
CA GLY A 11 -6.61 -1.40 -12.22
C GLY A 11 -7.49 -2.62 -12.49
N CYS A 12 -7.67 -3.52 -11.52
CA CYS A 12 -8.58 -4.67 -11.59
C CYS A 12 -9.99 -4.27 -11.13
N TYR A 13 -10.68 -3.45 -11.91
CA TYR A 13 -11.98 -2.89 -11.54
C TYR A 13 -13.09 -3.95 -11.52
N GLU A 14 -13.17 -4.78 -12.55
CA GLU A 14 -14.23 -5.81 -12.64
C GLU A 14 -14.12 -6.82 -11.48
N GLU A 15 -12.88 -7.23 -11.12
CA GLU A 15 -12.63 -8.12 -9.98
C GLU A 15 -13.03 -7.44 -8.66
N LEU A 16 -12.79 -6.13 -8.53
CA LEU A 16 -13.26 -5.36 -7.37
C LEU A 16 -14.79 -5.41 -7.27
N GLN A 17 -15.53 -5.15 -8.36
CA GLN A 17 -16.99 -5.16 -8.35
C GLN A 17 -17.55 -6.54 -7.99
N ILE A 18 -16.97 -7.61 -8.53
CA ILE A 18 -17.37 -8.99 -8.20
C ILE A 18 -17.09 -9.28 -6.72
N LEU A 19 -15.92 -8.90 -6.21
CA LEU A 19 -15.56 -9.11 -4.82
C LEU A 19 -16.52 -8.37 -3.88
N LEU A 20 -16.82 -7.09 -4.15
CA LEU A 20 -17.77 -6.29 -3.38
C LEU A 20 -19.19 -6.87 -3.41
N SER A 21 -19.63 -7.34 -4.59
CA SER A 21 -20.92 -8.02 -4.74
C SER A 21 -20.98 -9.31 -3.92
N SER A 22 -19.91 -10.11 -3.92
CA SER A 22 -19.85 -11.38 -3.20
C SER A 22 -19.99 -11.23 -1.69
N VAL A 23 -19.44 -10.14 -1.13
CA VAL A 23 -19.55 -9.81 0.30
C VAL A 23 -20.77 -8.94 0.62
N LYS A 24 -21.60 -8.62 -0.38
CA LYS A 24 -22.79 -7.75 -0.27
C LYS A 24 -22.43 -6.39 0.36
N PHE A 25 -21.31 -5.81 -0.10
CA PHE A 25 -20.86 -4.50 0.35
C PHE A 25 -21.94 -3.45 0.11
N ASN A 26 -22.15 -2.61 1.09
CA ASN A 26 -23.12 -1.50 1.05
C ASN A 26 -22.39 -0.19 1.32
N GLU A 27 -22.36 0.69 0.30
CA GLU A 27 -21.64 1.97 0.31
C GLU A 27 -22.14 2.94 1.40
N ASP A 28 -23.40 2.83 1.83
CA ASP A 28 -23.97 3.70 2.87
C ASP A 28 -23.62 3.24 4.29
N ARG A 29 -23.12 2.02 4.45
CA ARG A 29 -22.97 1.39 5.78
C ARG A 29 -21.57 0.85 6.04
N ASP A 30 -20.95 0.27 5.02
CA ASP A 30 -19.70 -0.49 5.17
C ASP A 30 -18.49 0.37 4.78
N CYS A 31 -17.30 -0.01 5.22
CA CYS A 31 -16.06 0.73 4.96
C CYS A 31 -15.06 -0.13 4.18
N LEU A 32 -14.36 0.46 3.21
CA LEU A 32 -13.24 -0.16 2.51
C LEU A 32 -11.91 0.38 3.02
N TRP A 33 -11.00 -0.53 3.30
CA TRP A 33 -9.59 -0.22 3.50
C TRP A 33 -8.80 -0.71 2.30
N LEU A 34 -8.03 0.16 1.63
CA LEU A 34 -7.24 -0.19 0.45
C LEU A 34 -5.76 -0.08 0.80
N CYS A 35 -5.02 -1.18 0.59
CA CYS A 35 -3.58 -1.24 0.88
C CYS A 35 -2.72 -0.42 -0.10
N GLY A 36 -3.30 0.39 -0.99
CA GLY A 36 -2.61 1.17 -2.01
C GLY A 36 -2.45 0.41 -3.33
N ASP A 37 -1.63 0.97 -4.21
CA ASP A 37 -1.48 0.49 -5.60
C ASP A 37 -2.85 0.32 -6.27
N LEU A 38 -3.61 1.42 -6.31
CA LEU A 38 -4.94 1.45 -6.92
C LEU A 38 -4.88 1.31 -8.44
N VAL A 39 -3.75 1.71 -9.03
CA VAL A 39 -3.55 1.92 -10.46
C VAL A 39 -2.40 1.11 -11.03
N ASN A 40 -2.32 1.12 -12.38
CA ASN A 40 -1.26 0.53 -13.17
C ASN A 40 -1.37 -1.01 -13.28
N ARG A 41 -0.66 -1.61 -14.23
CA ARG A 41 -0.60 -3.05 -14.53
C ARG A 41 -1.88 -3.63 -15.11
N GLY A 42 -2.99 -3.57 -14.40
CA GLY A 42 -4.30 -3.95 -14.91
C GLY A 42 -4.89 -2.91 -15.87
N PRO A 43 -6.01 -3.24 -16.55
CA PRO A 43 -6.50 -2.46 -17.67
C PRO A 43 -7.33 -1.21 -17.29
N GLU A 44 -7.89 -1.13 -16.07
CA GLU A 44 -8.98 -0.23 -15.76
C GLU A 44 -8.67 0.74 -14.61
N SER A 45 -7.46 1.32 -14.63
CA SER A 45 -7.00 2.24 -13.57
C SER A 45 -7.92 3.45 -13.39
N LEU A 46 -8.47 4.00 -14.48
CA LEU A 46 -9.39 5.14 -14.40
C LEU A 46 -10.69 4.75 -13.70
N LYS A 47 -11.28 3.61 -14.06
CA LYS A 47 -12.52 3.14 -13.41
C LYS A 47 -12.31 2.87 -11.92
N CYS A 48 -11.17 2.28 -11.52
CA CYS A 48 -10.82 2.10 -10.11
C CYS A 48 -10.80 3.44 -9.37
N LEU A 49 -10.09 4.43 -9.92
CA LEU A 49 -9.97 5.74 -9.28
C LEU A 49 -11.31 6.47 -9.20
N SER A 50 -12.09 6.52 -10.31
CA SER A 50 -13.37 7.22 -10.35
C SER A 50 -14.38 6.59 -9.38
N TYR A 51 -14.44 5.26 -9.32
CA TYR A 51 -15.28 4.54 -8.35
C TYR A 51 -14.88 4.84 -6.91
N LEU A 52 -13.61 4.66 -6.56
CA LEU A 52 -13.14 4.91 -5.18
C LEU A 52 -13.29 6.38 -4.79
N TYR A 53 -13.12 7.31 -5.73
CA TYR A 53 -13.38 8.73 -5.49
C TYR A 53 -14.87 9.00 -5.20
N SER A 54 -15.78 8.31 -5.90
CA SER A 54 -17.24 8.48 -5.66
C SER A 54 -17.67 8.05 -4.26
N ILE A 55 -17.01 7.01 -3.69
CA ILE A 55 -17.30 6.48 -2.34
C ILE A 55 -16.24 6.84 -1.30
N ARG A 56 -15.41 7.85 -1.58
CA ARG A 56 -14.21 8.19 -0.78
C ARG A 56 -14.45 8.42 0.70
N ASP A 57 -15.65 8.86 1.07
CA ASP A 57 -16.01 9.13 2.46
C ASP A 57 -16.10 7.82 3.28
N ASN A 58 -16.35 6.70 2.61
CA ASN A 58 -16.39 5.36 3.20
C ASN A 58 -15.13 4.53 2.87
N CYS A 59 -14.05 5.19 2.43
CA CYS A 59 -12.79 4.55 2.14
C CYS A 59 -11.66 5.06 3.04
N LYS A 60 -10.80 4.14 3.47
CA LYS A 60 -9.50 4.41 4.08
C LYS A 60 -8.43 3.85 3.15
N ILE A 61 -7.64 4.71 2.56
CA ILE A 61 -6.71 4.35 1.50
C ILE A 61 -5.32 4.82 1.87
N VAL A 62 -4.31 3.96 1.74
CA VAL A 62 -2.91 4.35 1.84
C VAL A 62 -2.27 4.37 0.46
N LEU A 63 -1.24 5.20 0.27
CA LEU A 63 -0.54 5.28 -1.02
C LEU A 63 0.45 4.13 -1.20
N GLY A 64 0.38 3.52 -2.38
CA GLY A 64 1.37 2.56 -2.86
C GLY A 64 2.40 3.17 -3.82
N ASN A 65 3.36 2.37 -4.25
CA ASN A 65 4.41 2.84 -5.15
C ASN A 65 3.92 3.11 -6.58
N HIS A 66 2.89 2.42 -7.05
CA HIS A 66 2.26 2.70 -8.35
C HIS A 66 1.43 3.98 -8.33
N ASP A 67 0.79 4.29 -7.22
CA ASP A 67 0.06 5.54 -7.02
C ASP A 67 1.02 6.75 -7.08
N LEU A 68 2.14 6.67 -6.37
CA LEU A 68 3.20 7.67 -6.42
C LEU A 68 3.82 7.81 -7.82
N HIS A 69 3.94 6.69 -8.55
CA HIS A 69 4.42 6.71 -9.92
C HIS A 69 3.44 7.48 -10.82
N LEU A 70 2.13 7.23 -10.71
CA LEU A 70 1.11 8.01 -11.45
C LEU A 70 1.24 9.51 -11.14
N LEU A 71 1.31 9.89 -9.86
CA LEU A 71 1.45 11.28 -9.45
C LEU A 71 2.70 11.94 -10.08
N ALA A 72 3.83 11.25 -10.05
CA ALA A 72 5.09 11.75 -10.61
C ALA A 72 5.05 11.86 -12.15
N VAL A 73 4.40 10.94 -12.84
CA VAL A 73 4.21 11.00 -14.30
C VAL A 73 3.26 12.14 -14.67
N ALA A 74 2.15 12.30 -13.93
CA ALA A 74 1.19 13.38 -14.14
C ALA A 74 1.81 14.78 -13.96
N GLU A 75 2.82 14.89 -13.10
CA GLU A 75 3.60 16.12 -12.89
C GLU A 75 4.81 16.26 -13.84
N GLY A 76 5.00 15.34 -14.79
CA GLY A 76 6.13 15.35 -15.72
C GLY A 76 7.50 15.06 -15.07
N LYS A 77 7.51 14.55 -13.82
CA LYS A 77 8.74 14.24 -13.06
C LYS A 77 9.25 12.83 -13.31
N ARG A 78 8.42 11.97 -13.90
CA ARG A 78 8.82 10.65 -14.40
C ARG A 78 8.22 10.38 -15.78
N LYS A 79 8.84 9.45 -16.51
CA LYS A 79 8.33 8.99 -17.80
C LYS A 79 7.56 7.69 -17.61
N LEU A 80 6.56 7.48 -18.45
CA LEU A 80 5.90 6.18 -18.59
C LEU A 80 6.91 5.12 -19.05
N SER A 81 6.83 3.96 -18.45
CA SER A 81 7.50 2.74 -18.93
C SER A 81 6.61 2.02 -19.94
N LYS A 82 7.19 1.10 -20.72
CA LYS A 82 6.43 0.28 -21.68
C LYS A 82 5.38 -0.64 -21.02
N SER A 83 5.56 -0.95 -19.74
CA SER A 83 4.68 -1.81 -18.99
C SER A 83 3.60 -1.06 -18.20
N ASP A 84 3.57 0.28 -18.27
CA ASP A 84 2.56 1.07 -17.57
C ASP A 84 1.26 1.12 -18.37
N THR A 85 0.13 1.02 -17.67
CA THR A 85 -1.24 1.08 -18.22
C THR A 85 -1.96 2.35 -17.78
N LEU A 86 -1.23 3.46 -17.64
CA LEU A 86 -1.70 4.72 -17.07
C LEU A 86 -2.21 5.73 -18.10
N THR A 87 -2.14 5.41 -19.40
CA THR A 87 -2.44 6.37 -20.48
C THR A 87 -3.86 6.93 -20.39
N GLU A 88 -4.85 6.08 -20.13
CA GLU A 88 -6.25 6.49 -19.99
C GLU A 88 -6.44 7.50 -18.85
N VAL A 89 -5.86 7.22 -17.67
CA VAL A 89 -5.90 8.13 -16.52
C VAL A 89 -5.27 9.49 -16.86
N LEU A 90 -4.09 9.45 -17.49
CA LEU A 90 -3.31 10.66 -17.82
C LEU A 90 -4.00 11.54 -18.87
N GLN A 91 -4.85 10.97 -19.72
CA GLN A 91 -5.62 11.68 -20.75
C GLN A 91 -7.03 12.05 -20.28
N SER A 92 -7.45 11.59 -19.11
CA SER A 92 -8.78 11.83 -18.57
C SER A 92 -8.97 13.29 -18.16
N PRO A 93 -10.14 13.90 -18.45
CA PRO A 93 -10.52 15.20 -17.90
C PRO A 93 -10.66 15.17 -16.37
N GLU A 94 -10.82 14.01 -15.76
CA GLU A 94 -10.91 13.83 -14.30
C GLU A 94 -9.53 13.90 -13.61
N LEU A 95 -8.42 13.78 -14.36
CA LEU A 95 -7.06 13.70 -13.79
C LEU A 95 -6.76 14.79 -12.75
N PRO A 96 -7.08 16.08 -12.95
CA PRO A 96 -6.78 17.11 -11.95
C PRO A 96 -7.45 16.84 -10.61
N THR A 97 -8.72 16.42 -10.62
CA THR A 97 -9.50 16.10 -9.42
C THR A 97 -8.95 14.85 -8.73
N LEU A 98 -8.75 13.76 -9.48
CA LEU A 98 -8.23 12.48 -8.96
C LEU A 98 -6.81 12.64 -8.42
N LYS A 99 -5.95 13.38 -9.12
CA LYS A 99 -4.60 13.69 -8.68
C LYS A 99 -4.60 14.43 -7.34
N ASN A 100 -5.37 15.49 -7.21
CA ASN A 100 -5.44 16.27 -5.98
C ASN A 100 -5.95 15.42 -4.80
N TRP A 101 -6.95 14.57 -5.05
CA TRP A 101 -7.43 13.63 -4.05
C TRP A 101 -6.35 12.62 -3.65
N MET A 102 -5.67 11.98 -4.61
CA MET A 102 -4.61 11.01 -4.32
C MET A 102 -3.44 11.64 -3.54
N GLN A 103 -3.07 12.88 -3.84
CA GLN A 103 -2.01 13.59 -3.11
C GLN A 103 -2.32 13.81 -1.63
N ALA A 104 -3.59 13.83 -1.25
CA ALA A 104 -4.05 13.97 0.12
C ALA A 104 -4.14 12.62 0.88
N LEU A 105 -3.97 11.48 0.21
CA LEU A 105 -4.02 10.18 0.84
C LEU A 105 -2.79 9.93 1.73
N PRO A 106 -2.95 9.27 2.89
CA PRO A 106 -1.86 8.99 3.82
C PRO A 106 -0.99 7.80 3.39
N PHE A 107 0.12 7.58 4.11
CA PHE A 107 0.96 6.38 3.97
C PHE A 107 0.68 5.32 5.04
N HIS A 108 -0.12 5.63 6.04
CA HIS A 108 -0.59 4.66 7.04
C HIS A 108 -2.03 4.99 7.47
N TYR A 109 -2.69 4.00 8.01
CA TYR A 109 -3.98 4.16 8.69
C TYR A 109 -4.00 3.28 9.95
N ILE A 110 -4.55 3.80 11.05
CA ILE A 110 -4.66 3.06 12.33
C ILE A 110 -6.04 3.30 12.91
N GLU A 111 -6.74 2.22 13.24
CA GLU A 111 -8.05 2.30 13.86
C GLU A 111 -8.34 1.06 14.72
N ASN A 112 -9.14 1.24 15.76
CA ASN A 112 -9.65 0.14 16.59
C ASN A 112 -10.99 -0.35 16.03
N ILE A 113 -11.04 -1.61 15.60
CA ILE A 113 -12.24 -2.26 15.02
C ILE A 113 -12.67 -3.41 15.91
N GLY A 114 -13.98 -3.62 16.00
CA GLY A 114 -14.61 -4.64 16.81
C GLY A 114 -15.68 -4.06 17.74
N ILE A 115 -16.30 -4.92 18.54
CA ILE A 115 -17.31 -4.54 19.54
C ILE A 115 -16.63 -4.02 20.82
N GLU A 116 -17.37 -3.24 21.60
CA GLU A 116 -16.87 -2.71 22.86
C GLU A 116 -16.45 -3.85 23.80
N GLY A 117 -15.19 -3.81 24.28
CA GLY A 117 -14.59 -4.85 25.09
C GLY A 117 -13.74 -5.88 24.34
N ASP A 118 -13.85 -5.94 22.99
CA ASP A 118 -13.05 -6.83 22.13
C ASP A 118 -12.56 -6.10 20.87
N LYS A 119 -12.14 -4.84 21.03
CA LYS A 119 -11.55 -4.04 19.93
C LYS A 119 -10.10 -4.43 19.72
N LYS A 120 -9.75 -4.63 18.44
CA LYS A 120 -8.38 -4.86 17.98
C LYS A 120 -7.89 -3.65 17.20
N GLU A 121 -6.66 -3.21 17.45
CA GLU A 121 -6.04 -2.14 16.69
C GLU A 121 -5.51 -2.68 15.36
N TYR A 122 -6.05 -2.19 14.25
CA TYR A 122 -5.55 -2.49 12.91
C TYR A 122 -4.65 -1.37 12.42
N ILE A 123 -3.50 -1.76 11.87
CA ILE A 123 -2.49 -0.85 11.32
C ILE A 123 -2.29 -1.23 9.86
N MET A 124 -2.63 -0.33 8.94
CA MET A 124 -2.46 -0.53 7.51
C MET A 124 -1.35 0.35 6.96
N THR A 125 -0.47 -0.25 6.16
CA THR A 125 0.53 0.41 5.31
C THR A 125 0.58 -0.31 3.98
N HIS A 126 1.18 0.30 2.93
CA HIS A 126 1.26 -0.41 1.66
C HIS A 126 2.25 -1.57 1.69
N ALA A 127 3.51 -1.37 2.11
CA ALA A 127 4.54 -2.42 2.04
C ALA A 127 4.98 -2.99 3.40
N GLY A 128 4.57 -2.38 4.49
CA GLY A 128 4.94 -2.82 5.85
C GLY A 128 5.50 -1.72 6.72
N VAL A 129 5.98 -2.09 7.91
CA VAL A 129 6.56 -1.18 8.91
C VAL A 129 7.98 -1.65 9.26
N PRO A 130 9.00 -0.76 9.23
CA PRO A 130 10.36 -1.12 9.63
C PRO A 130 10.42 -1.76 11.03
N PRO A 131 11.19 -2.83 11.22
CA PRO A 131 11.24 -3.55 12.49
C PRO A 131 11.58 -2.67 13.70
N SER A 132 12.41 -1.64 13.49
CA SER A 132 12.84 -0.73 14.55
C SER A 132 11.81 0.36 14.91
N TRP A 133 10.74 0.52 14.12
CA TRP A 133 9.78 1.58 14.35
C TRP A 133 8.74 1.20 15.41
N THR A 134 8.48 2.14 16.29
CA THR A 134 7.31 2.17 17.17
C THR A 134 6.11 2.75 16.41
N LYS A 135 4.92 2.75 17.03
CA LYS A 135 3.74 3.43 16.49
C LYS A 135 3.99 4.93 16.27
N ILE A 136 4.64 5.57 17.22
CA ILE A 136 5.01 7.00 17.15
C ILE A 136 5.95 7.26 15.96
N ASP A 137 6.92 6.37 15.72
CA ASP A 137 7.83 6.50 14.58
C ASP A 137 7.06 6.36 13.25
N LEU A 138 6.12 5.42 13.15
CA LEU A 138 5.26 5.27 11.97
C LEU A 138 4.44 6.53 11.70
N GLU A 139 3.74 7.02 12.72
CA GLU A 139 2.90 8.23 12.62
C GLU A 139 3.72 9.45 12.20
N ASN A 140 4.84 9.71 12.86
CA ASN A 140 5.69 10.86 12.57
C ASN A 140 6.29 10.81 11.16
N ASN A 141 6.90 9.67 10.77
CA ASN A 141 7.55 9.55 9.48
C ASN A 141 6.53 9.54 8.32
N SER A 142 5.38 8.93 8.51
CA SER A 142 4.28 8.93 7.53
C SER A 142 3.68 10.33 7.36
N ASN A 143 3.41 11.05 8.45
CA ASN A 143 2.87 12.40 8.42
C ASN A 143 3.86 13.39 7.77
N GLU A 144 5.16 13.23 8.01
CA GLU A 144 6.18 14.05 7.34
C GLU A 144 6.16 13.83 5.81
N LEU A 145 6.05 12.57 5.35
CA LEU A 145 5.92 12.23 3.93
C LEU A 145 4.64 12.80 3.31
N SER A 146 3.49 12.64 3.98
CA SER A 146 2.20 13.16 3.52
C SER A 146 2.23 14.68 3.38
N ASN A 147 2.75 15.39 4.38
CA ASN A 147 2.90 16.85 4.33
C ASN A 147 3.80 17.30 3.17
N LYS A 148 4.89 16.57 2.90
CA LYS A 148 5.78 16.86 1.76
C LYS A 148 5.10 16.59 0.42
N LEU A 149 4.28 15.54 0.32
CA LEU A 149 3.56 15.21 -0.89
C LEU A 149 2.47 16.24 -1.20
N ILE A 150 1.67 16.65 -0.21
CA ILE A 150 0.64 17.69 -0.36
C ILE A 150 1.27 19.00 -0.86
N ASN A 151 2.46 19.33 -0.37
CA ASN A 151 3.17 20.56 -0.73
C ASN A 151 4.26 20.32 -1.80
N HIS A 152 4.20 19.23 -2.58
CA HIS A 152 5.28 18.79 -3.47
C HIS A 152 5.64 19.83 -4.54
N THR A 153 4.68 20.60 -5.02
CA THR A 153 4.89 21.63 -6.05
C THR A 153 5.84 22.71 -5.58
N SER A 154 5.78 23.08 -4.31
CA SER A 154 6.63 24.13 -3.73
C SER A 154 7.98 23.62 -3.24
N CYS A 155 8.13 22.30 -3.00
CA CYS A 155 9.36 21.75 -2.40
C CYS A 155 10.10 20.74 -3.31
N GLY A 156 9.64 20.50 -4.53
CA GLY A 156 10.29 19.57 -5.48
C GLY A 156 10.29 18.10 -5.03
N PHE A 157 9.40 17.73 -4.11
CA PHE A 157 9.40 16.41 -3.47
C PHE A 157 9.36 15.24 -4.48
N LEU A 158 8.46 15.29 -5.47
CA LEU A 158 8.32 14.24 -6.47
C LEU A 158 9.51 14.16 -7.46
N GLU A 159 10.39 15.16 -7.50
CA GLU A 159 11.63 15.10 -8.29
C GLU A 159 12.73 14.31 -7.57
N GLU A 160 12.82 14.47 -6.25
CA GLU A 160 13.97 14.04 -5.47
C GLU A 160 13.73 12.75 -4.68
N ILE A 161 12.46 12.37 -4.46
CA ILE A 161 12.14 11.31 -3.50
C ILE A 161 12.42 9.89 -4.04
N PHE A 162 12.44 9.70 -5.36
CA PHE A 162 12.66 8.38 -5.94
C PHE A 162 14.13 7.96 -5.92
N GLY A 163 14.36 6.66 -5.79
CA GLY A 163 15.69 6.04 -5.79
C GLY A 163 15.79 4.95 -4.73
N ASP A 164 16.79 4.07 -4.90
CA ASP A 164 16.98 2.90 -4.04
C ASP A 164 17.94 3.17 -2.87
N TYR A 165 18.61 4.33 -2.90
CA TYR A 165 19.59 4.71 -1.88
C TYR A 165 19.26 6.08 -1.28
N PRO A 166 19.57 6.29 0.03
CA PRO A 166 20.15 5.31 0.95
C PRO A 166 19.17 4.19 1.30
N ASN A 167 19.71 3.00 1.60
CA ASN A 167 18.94 1.82 1.98
C ASN A 167 19.14 1.42 3.47
N HIS A 168 19.77 2.28 4.25
CA HIS A 168 20.02 2.08 5.67
C HIS A 168 20.04 3.41 6.42
N PRO A 169 19.45 3.53 7.63
CA PRO A 169 19.41 4.81 8.36
C PRO A 169 20.79 5.46 8.59
N LYS A 170 21.82 4.64 8.86
CA LYS A 170 23.20 5.15 9.06
C LYS A 170 23.84 5.74 7.80
N LYS A 171 23.25 5.50 6.62
CA LYS A 171 23.75 6.03 5.34
C LYS A 171 23.05 7.33 4.93
N CYS A 172 22.02 7.76 5.66
CA CYS A 172 21.34 9.03 5.40
C CYS A 172 22.23 10.22 5.81
N LYS A 173 22.43 11.15 4.88
CA LYS A 173 23.28 12.33 5.07
C LYS A 173 22.48 13.60 5.33
N ASN A 174 21.22 13.63 4.95
CA ASN A 174 20.32 14.77 5.04
C ASN A 174 18.86 14.32 5.17
N ASN A 175 17.92 15.26 5.27
CA ASN A 175 16.51 14.94 5.44
C ASN A 175 15.88 14.28 4.20
N ASN A 176 16.29 14.66 2.98
CA ASN A 176 15.78 14.03 1.77
C ASN A 176 16.18 12.55 1.69
N ASP A 177 17.39 12.20 2.14
CA ASP A 177 17.81 10.80 2.26
C ASP A 177 16.92 10.02 3.24
N LYS A 178 16.63 10.62 4.41
CA LYS A 178 15.73 10.03 5.41
C LYS A 178 14.31 9.84 4.84
N LEU A 179 13.77 10.85 4.18
CA LEU A 179 12.44 10.78 3.56
C LEU A 179 12.38 9.70 2.48
N ARG A 180 13.40 9.59 1.61
CA ARG A 180 13.48 8.55 0.58
C ARG A 180 13.53 7.16 1.19
N LEU A 181 14.35 6.95 2.22
CA LEU A 181 14.40 5.67 2.93
C LEU A 181 13.04 5.33 3.55
N ASN A 182 12.42 6.28 4.25
CA ASN A 182 11.12 6.10 4.88
C ASN A 182 10.03 5.77 3.85
N LEU A 183 10.01 6.46 2.71
CA LEU A 183 9.10 6.18 1.61
C LEU A 183 9.31 4.76 1.06
N ASN A 184 10.57 4.36 0.83
CA ASN A 184 10.89 3.01 0.36
C ASN A 184 10.46 1.94 1.38
N CYS A 185 10.59 2.20 2.67
CA CYS A 185 10.11 1.31 3.72
C CYS A 185 8.58 1.14 3.66
N LEU A 186 7.83 2.24 3.56
CA LEU A 186 6.37 2.20 3.57
C LEU A 186 5.75 1.72 2.26
N THR A 187 6.47 1.84 1.12
CA THR A 187 5.87 1.58 -0.19
C THR A 187 6.58 0.50 -1.02
N ARG A 188 7.79 0.07 -0.65
CA ARG A 188 8.58 -0.86 -1.49
C ARG A 188 9.31 -1.97 -0.72
N MET A 189 9.25 -1.96 0.60
CA MET A 189 9.95 -2.90 1.46
C MET A 189 9.47 -4.34 1.28
N ARG A 190 10.43 -5.28 1.22
CA ARG A 190 10.19 -6.73 1.29
C ARG A 190 11.18 -7.40 2.23
N TYR A 191 12.46 -7.20 1.98
CA TYR A 191 13.54 -7.88 2.67
C TYR A 191 14.54 -6.92 3.28
N TYR A 192 15.15 -7.37 4.37
CA TYR A 192 16.36 -6.79 4.94
C TYR A 192 17.55 -7.73 4.73
N GLU A 193 18.72 -7.15 4.54
CA GLU A 193 20.00 -7.82 4.55
C GLU A 193 20.50 -8.04 5.98
N THR A 194 21.52 -8.89 6.17
CA THR A 194 22.08 -9.20 7.48
C THR A 194 22.68 -8.00 8.22
N ASP A 195 23.10 -6.97 7.49
CA ASP A 195 23.61 -5.71 8.04
C ASP A 195 22.49 -4.71 8.42
N GLY A 196 21.22 -5.08 8.21
CA GLY A 196 20.06 -4.23 8.44
C GLY A 196 19.75 -3.26 7.29
N SER A 197 20.42 -3.37 6.16
CA SER A 197 20.08 -2.62 4.95
C SER A 197 18.81 -3.16 4.30
N LEU A 198 17.97 -2.25 3.78
CA LEU A 198 16.80 -2.60 2.98
C LEU A 198 17.26 -3.15 1.62
N ASN A 199 16.77 -4.33 1.24
CA ASN A 199 16.97 -4.89 -0.09
C ASN A 199 15.75 -4.65 -0.96
N LEU A 200 15.89 -3.83 -2.02
CA LEU A 200 14.84 -3.50 -2.98
C LEU A 200 14.95 -4.28 -4.30
N ASN A 201 15.97 -5.12 -4.44
CA ASN A 201 16.25 -5.84 -5.69
C ASN A 201 15.51 -7.17 -5.76
N PHE A 202 15.55 -7.98 -4.70
CA PHE A 202 14.86 -9.27 -4.66
C PHE A 202 13.38 -9.09 -4.38
N LYS A 203 12.52 -9.64 -5.25
CA LYS A 203 11.05 -9.48 -5.21
C LYS A 203 10.31 -10.82 -5.16
N GLY A 204 11.05 -11.92 -5.15
CA GLY A 204 10.50 -13.27 -5.16
C GLY A 204 9.86 -13.68 -3.82
N PRO A 205 9.28 -14.88 -3.78
CA PRO A 205 8.68 -15.43 -2.55
C PRO A 205 9.75 -15.81 -1.52
N THR A 206 9.33 -15.94 -0.28
CA THR A 206 10.25 -16.22 0.86
C THR A 206 11.03 -17.51 0.70
N LYS A 207 10.43 -18.55 0.10
CA LYS A 207 11.07 -19.86 -0.13
C LYS A 207 12.27 -19.81 -1.07
N ASP A 208 12.32 -18.83 -1.96
CA ASP A 208 13.38 -18.67 -2.97
C ASP A 208 14.38 -17.57 -2.57
N ALA A 209 14.23 -16.99 -1.38
CA ALA A 209 15.07 -15.89 -0.93
C ALA A 209 16.51 -16.35 -0.66
N PRO A 210 17.52 -15.57 -1.10
CA PRO A 210 18.90 -15.76 -0.67
C PRO A 210 19.02 -15.81 0.85
N LYS A 211 19.92 -16.66 1.39
CA LYS A 211 20.08 -16.88 2.82
C LYS A 211 20.43 -15.63 3.64
N ASN A 212 20.99 -14.61 3.00
CA ASN A 212 21.33 -13.34 3.63
C ASN A 212 20.14 -12.35 3.65
N LEU A 213 18.99 -12.72 3.08
CA LEU A 213 17.78 -11.89 3.07
C LEU A 213 16.74 -12.44 4.05
N LYS A 214 16.15 -11.55 4.82
CA LYS A 214 15.08 -11.89 5.76
C LYS A 214 13.87 -11.00 5.51
N PRO A 215 12.64 -11.57 5.35
CA PRO A 215 11.41 -10.79 5.24
C PRO A 215 11.26 -9.83 6.41
N TRP A 216 10.80 -8.61 6.14
CA TRP A 216 10.65 -7.59 7.17
C TRP A 216 9.79 -8.07 8.37
N PHE A 217 8.72 -8.81 8.09
CA PHE A 217 7.78 -9.28 9.10
C PHE A 217 8.30 -10.47 9.93
N GLU A 218 9.40 -11.10 9.55
CA GLU A 218 10.06 -12.15 10.36
C GLU A 218 10.99 -11.58 11.42
N HIS A 219 11.33 -10.30 11.36
CA HIS A 219 12.05 -9.63 12.42
C HIS A 219 11.17 -9.44 13.67
N GLU A 220 11.79 -9.12 14.80
CA GLU A 220 11.08 -8.59 15.95
C GLU A 220 10.60 -7.16 15.62
N LEU A 221 9.29 -6.93 15.67
CA LEU A 221 8.68 -5.67 15.30
C LEU A 221 8.29 -4.90 16.57
N LYS A 222 8.89 -3.74 16.80
CA LYS A 222 8.59 -2.91 17.98
C LYS A 222 7.14 -2.40 18.03
N ILE A 223 6.52 -2.23 16.87
CA ILE A 223 5.14 -1.78 16.76
C ILE A 223 4.13 -2.88 17.10
N LEU A 224 4.54 -4.16 16.97
CA LEU A 224 3.63 -5.28 17.08
C LEU A 224 3.46 -5.72 18.54
N ASN A 225 2.22 -5.93 18.95
CA ASN A 225 1.84 -6.47 20.25
C ASN A 225 0.68 -7.47 20.11
N ASN A 226 0.20 -8.04 21.22
CA ASN A 226 -0.87 -9.05 21.20
C ASN A 226 -2.25 -8.46 20.81
N ASN A 227 -2.42 -7.14 20.87
CA ASN A 227 -3.70 -6.47 20.66
C ASN A 227 -3.78 -5.70 19.33
N ASN A 228 -2.74 -5.81 18.47
CA ASN A 228 -2.80 -5.18 17.16
C ASN A 228 -2.55 -6.16 16.02
N HIS A 229 -2.93 -5.73 14.80
CA HIS A 229 -2.83 -6.48 13.57
C HIS A 229 -2.32 -5.58 12.45
N LEU A 230 -1.23 -5.98 11.81
CA LEU A 230 -0.66 -5.29 10.64
C LEU A 230 -1.29 -5.84 9.35
N ILE A 231 -1.66 -4.93 8.46
CA ILE A 231 -2.21 -5.24 7.14
C ILE A 231 -1.34 -4.55 6.09
N PHE A 232 -0.98 -5.26 5.03
CA PHE A 232 -0.20 -4.70 3.93
C PHE A 232 -0.51 -5.36 2.58
N GLY A 233 -0.12 -4.69 1.50
CA GLY A 233 -0.21 -5.14 0.11
C GLY A 233 1.16 -5.41 -0.52
N HIS A 234 1.41 -4.86 -1.70
CA HIS A 234 2.72 -4.73 -2.36
C HIS A 234 3.45 -6.01 -2.75
N TRP A 235 3.26 -7.09 -2.05
CA TRP A 235 4.11 -8.28 -2.20
C TRP A 235 3.33 -9.49 -2.71
N ALA A 236 2.91 -9.42 -3.98
CA ALA A 236 2.13 -10.45 -4.66
C ALA A 236 2.75 -11.86 -4.56
N ALA A 237 4.09 -11.96 -4.55
CA ALA A 237 4.78 -13.24 -4.47
C ALA A 237 4.62 -13.98 -3.13
N LEU A 238 4.03 -13.35 -2.11
CA LEU A 238 3.63 -14.02 -0.86
C LEU A 238 2.35 -14.86 -1.01
N ASP A 239 1.52 -14.54 -2.01
CA ASP A 239 0.19 -15.13 -2.19
C ASP A 239 -0.65 -15.16 -0.89
N GLY A 240 -0.56 -14.07 -0.11
CA GLY A 240 -1.25 -13.92 1.17
C GLY A 240 -0.61 -14.63 2.36
N VAL A 241 0.51 -15.33 2.18
CA VAL A 241 1.13 -16.14 3.24
C VAL A 241 2.13 -15.33 4.06
N THR A 242 1.90 -15.26 5.37
CA THR A 242 2.84 -14.70 6.36
C THR A 242 3.10 -15.71 7.47
N THR A 243 4.22 -15.53 8.19
CA THR A 243 4.61 -16.43 9.30
C THR A 243 4.01 -16.03 10.65
N LYS A 244 3.39 -14.84 10.73
CA LYS A 244 2.81 -14.29 11.98
C LYS A 244 1.30 -14.13 11.86
N LYS A 245 0.54 -14.63 12.85
CA LYS A 245 -0.93 -14.62 12.86
C LYS A 245 -1.56 -13.23 12.87
N ASN A 246 -0.85 -12.23 13.39
CA ASN A 246 -1.29 -10.85 13.48
C ASN A 246 -0.66 -9.94 12.41
N ILE A 247 -0.28 -10.54 11.28
CA ILE A 247 0.17 -9.82 10.07
C ILE A 247 -0.51 -10.47 8.87
N SER A 248 -1.23 -9.68 8.08
CA SER A 248 -1.91 -10.12 6.86
C SER A 248 -1.35 -9.43 5.63
N ALA A 249 -0.86 -10.22 4.67
CA ALA A 249 -0.53 -9.77 3.33
C ALA A 249 -1.76 -9.95 2.44
N LEU A 250 -2.26 -8.90 1.80
CA LEU A 250 -3.49 -8.95 1.01
C LEU A 250 -3.25 -8.82 -0.51
N ASP A 251 -2.05 -8.42 -0.94
CA ASP A 251 -1.68 -8.48 -2.36
C ASP A 251 -1.48 -9.94 -2.77
N THR A 252 -2.43 -10.44 -3.55
CA THR A 252 -2.42 -11.80 -4.09
C THR A 252 -2.32 -11.81 -5.61
N GLY A 253 -1.84 -10.70 -6.20
CA GLY A 253 -1.41 -10.65 -7.60
C GLY A 253 -2.54 -10.62 -8.63
N CYS A 254 -3.65 -9.93 -8.37
CA CYS A 254 -4.77 -9.85 -9.31
C CYS A 254 -4.33 -9.40 -10.70
N ALA A 255 -3.60 -8.31 -10.82
CA ALA A 255 -3.11 -7.80 -12.11
C ALA A 255 -2.14 -8.75 -12.84
N TRP A 256 -1.62 -9.75 -12.15
CA TRP A 256 -0.72 -10.77 -12.67
C TRP A 256 -1.42 -12.09 -13.02
N GLY A 257 -2.76 -12.10 -13.05
CA GLY A 257 -3.54 -13.27 -13.43
C GLY A 257 -3.93 -14.20 -12.27
N ASN A 258 -3.74 -13.75 -11.01
CA ASN A 258 -4.14 -14.52 -9.82
C ASN A 258 -5.48 -13.98 -9.28
N LYS A 259 -5.60 -13.58 -8.04
CA LYS A 259 -6.85 -13.19 -7.38
C LYS A 259 -6.75 -11.83 -6.71
N LEU A 260 -7.88 -11.14 -6.56
CA LEU A 260 -8.05 -10.02 -5.66
C LEU A 260 -8.55 -10.54 -4.31
N THR A 261 -7.92 -10.10 -3.23
CA THR A 261 -8.22 -10.59 -1.87
C THR A 261 -8.67 -9.47 -0.94
N ALA A 262 -9.73 -9.74 -0.19
CA ALA A 262 -10.21 -8.91 0.91
C ALA A 262 -10.21 -9.67 2.23
N MET A 263 -10.02 -8.96 3.33
CA MET A 263 -10.20 -9.44 4.70
C MET A 263 -11.25 -8.59 5.41
N ARG A 264 -12.27 -9.23 6.00
CA ARG A 264 -13.19 -8.54 6.90
C ARG A 264 -12.52 -8.38 8.26
N LEU A 265 -12.42 -7.14 8.76
CA LEU A 265 -11.60 -6.84 9.93
C LEU A 265 -12.24 -7.28 11.25
N GLU A 266 -13.56 -7.41 11.30
CA GLU A 266 -14.29 -7.79 12.50
C GLU A 266 -13.99 -9.23 12.98
N ASP A 267 -13.65 -10.13 12.03
CA ASP A 267 -13.43 -11.56 12.30
C ASP A 267 -12.24 -12.17 11.55
N ASN A 268 -11.54 -11.39 10.74
CA ASN A 268 -10.44 -11.78 9.86
C ASN A 268 -10.84 -12.81 8.78
N GLU A 269 -12.11 -12.88 8.39
CA GLU A 269 -12.57 -13.74 7.30
C GLU A 269 -12.00 -13.23 5.96
N ILE A 270 -11.48 -14.16 5.17
CA ILE A 270 -10.86 -13.87 3.86
C ILE A 270 -11.82 -14.18 2.73
N PHE A 271 -11.95 -13.24 1.81
CA PHE A 271 -12.72 -13.35 0.57
C PHE A 271 -11.79 -13.14 -0.62
N SER A 272 -12.05 -13.78 -1.74
CA SER A 272 -11.26 -13.55 -2.95
C SER A 272 -12.07 -13.75 -4.22
N CYS A 273 -11.70 -12.99 -5.25
CA CYS A 273 -12.19 -13.14 -6.63
C CYS A 273 -11.00 -13.43 -7.54
N GLY A 274 -11.08 -14.50 -8.32
CA GLY A 274 -10.08 -14.82 -9.33
C GLY A 274 -10.05 -13.78 -10.45
N LYS A 275 -8.90 -13.64 -11.11
CA LYS A 275 -8.76 -12.75 -12.27
C LYS A 275 -9.71 -13.20 -13.37
N LEU A 276 -10.44 -12.24 -13.93
CA LEU A 276 -11.24 -12.45 -15.15
C LEU A 276 -10.31 -12.55 -16.37
N ILE A 277 -10.63 -13.49 -17.25
CA ILE A 277 -9.82 -13.77 -18.46
C ILE A 277 -10.19 -12.78 -19.56
#